data_c9e38bcf0a16f13801c91162143fdd78
#
_entry.id   c9e38bcf0a16f13801c91162143fdd78
#
_cell.length_a   1.000
_cell.length_b   1.000
_cell.length_c   1.000
_cell.angle_alpha   90.00
_cell.angle_beta   90.00
_cell.angle_gamma   90.00
#
_symmetry.space_group_name_H-M   'P 1'
#
loop_
_entity.id
_entity.type
_entity.pdbx_description
1 polymer ?
#
loop_
_entity_poly.entity_id
_entity_poly.type
_entity_poly.pdbx_seq_one_letter_code
_entity_poly.pdbx_strand_id
1 'polypeptide(L)'
;MCNWELENNPVFRVAGAQPHVKECREKIQAHLPHFASEDFKWIHAADYFMCAEGHGQDIPAELVPYRTTAIMHTLWRFSTLFEPLAMRSLAAAGLLADILKNMEASMGVGLDDDSGPAATTPHFCLFSGHDITVLPLLQCLTARRLTQWPPYASNVRFELHKIASHQEADDPEASYRVRVLYNGQPVWVAVPGRQPGHVDATIRDRSMLTMAEFRAVVAVHMEVMGRVIRAPPMHIAEMVAAEESAAHSHVSHDDAA
;
A
#
# COMPACT_ATOMS: atom_id res chain seq x y z
N MET A 1 11.09 10.17 -9.54
CA MET A 1 10.89 8.90 -10.26
C MET A 1 9.42 8.66 -10.63
N CYS A 2 8.47 8.69 -9.70
CA CYS A 2 7.04 8.39 -10.00
C CYS A 2 6.36 9.24 -11.09
N ASN A 3 6.64 10.53 -11.21
CA ASN A 3 5.97 11.38 -12.21
C ASN A 3 6.36 11.05 -13.65
N TRP A 4 7.63 10.73 -13.90
CA TRP A 4 8.10 10.40 -15.25
C TRP A 4 7.47 9.09 -15.75
N GLU A 5 7.41 8.07 -14.89
CA GLU A 5 6.76 6.79 -15.19
C GLU A 5 5.27 6.95 -15.49
N LEU A 6 4.57 7.74 -14.68
CA LEU A 6 3.12 7.98 -14.86
C LEU A 6 2.79 8.71 -16.18
N GLU A 7 3.69 9.54 -16.70
CA GLU A 7 3.42 10.31 -17.93
C GLU A 7 3.92 9.58 -19.20
N ASN A 8 4.97 8.78 -19.10
CA ASN A 8 5.63 8.18 -20.26
C ASN A 8 5.27 6.71 -20.50
N ASN A 9 4.72 6.01 -19.52
CA ASN A 9 4.31 4.62 -19.69
C ASN A 9 3.14 4.50 -20.69
N PRO A 10 3.24 3.64 -21.71
CA PRO A 10 2.21 3.43 -22.73
C PRO A 10 0.81 3.13 -22.14
N VAL A 11 0.73 2.35 -21.06
CA VAL A 11 -0.53 1.99 -20.39
C VAL A 11 -1.28 3.25 -19.91
N PHE A 12 -0.55 4.19 -19.28
CA PHE A 12 -1.17 5.45 -18.80
C PHE A 12 -1.53 6.40 -19.93
N ARG A 13 -0.77 6.39 -21.02
CA ARG A 13 -1.09 7.18 -22.23
C ARG A 13 -2.36 6.68 -22.91
N VAL A 14 -2.50 5.36 -23.08
CA VAL A 14 -3.71 4.76 -23.68
C VAL A 14 -4.94 5.04 -22.82
N ALA A 15 -4.84 4.88 -21.51
CA ALA A 15 -5.94 5.20 -20.61
C ALA A 15 -6.31 6.69 -20.60
N GLY A 16 -5.31 7.58 -20.66
CA GLY A 16 -5.52 9.03 -20.76
C GLY A 16 -6.16 9.47 -22.08
N ALA A 17 -6.03 8.68 -23.13
CA ALA A 17 -6.66 8.92 -24.43
C ALA A 17 -8.13 8.45 -24.51
N GLN A 18 -8.66 7.77 -23.49
CA GLN A 18 -10.07 7.39 -23.46
C GLN A 18 -10.97 8.63 -23.53
N PRO A 19 -12.05 8.60 -24.33
CA PRO A 19 -12.87 9.81 -24.61
C PRO A 19 -13.32 10.55 -23.34
N HIS A 20 -13.83 9.84 -22.34
CA HIS A 20 -14.32 10.42 -21.08
C HIS A 20 -13.21 11.01 -20.21
N VAL A 21 -11.99 10.43 -20.26
CA VAL A 21 -10.81 10.94 -19.53
C VAL A 21 -10.26 12.19 -20.21
N LYS A 22 -10.19 12.16 -21.56
CA LYS A 22 -9.77 13.30 -22.36
C LYS A 22 -10.72 14.49 -22.16
N GLU A 23 -12.02 14.27 -22.26
CA GLU A 23 -13.04 15.29 -22.02
C GLU A 23 -12.92 15.87 -20.60
N CYS A 24 -12.75 15.03 -19.58
CA CYS A 24 -12.53 15.47 -18.21
C CYS A 24 -11.33 16.42 -18.10
N ARG A 25 -10.19 16.08 -18.70
CA ARG A 25 -9.00 16.93 -18.73
C ARG A 25 -9.28 18.27 -19.42
N GLU A 26 -9.89 18.23 -20.60
CA GLU A 26 -10.22 19.45 -21.38
C GLU A 26 -11.13 20.40 -20.60
N LYS A 27 -12.15 19.86 -19.92
CA LYS A 27 -13.07 20.65 -19.08
C LYS A 27 -12.35 21.25 -17.87
N ILE A 28 -11.52 20.50 -17.18
CA ILE A 28 -10.72 21.02 -16.05
C ILE A 28 -9.81 22.17 -16.53
N GLN A 29 -9.09 21.96 -17.64
CA GLN A 29 -8.21 22.99 -18.21
C GLN A 29 -8.94 24.25 -18.66
N ALA A 30 -10.15 24.11 -19.20
CA ALA A 30 -10.95 25.25 -19.67
C ALA A 30 -11.50 26.10 -18.51
N HIS A 31 -11.82 25.51 -17.36
CA HIS A 31 -12.48 26.20 -16.24
C HIS A 31 -11.53 26.61 -15.12
N LEU A 32 -10.36 25.97 -15.03
CA LEU A 32 -9.36 26.24 -14.01
C LEU A 32 -8.04 26.69 -14.64
N PRO A 33 -7.78 28.00 -14.73
CA PRO A 33 -6.61 28.54 -15.46
C PRO A 33 -5.26 28.00 -15.01
N HIS A 34 -5.12 27.63 -13.73
CA HIS A 34 -3.88 27.05 -13.20
C HIS A 34 -3.61 25.62 -13.70
N PHE A 35 -4.60 24.97 -14.34
CA PHE A 35 -4.43 23.68 -15.01
C PHE A 35 -4.27 23.80 -16.54
N ALA A 36 -4.32 25.01 -17.10
CA ALA A 36 -4.27 25.24 -18.54
C ALA A 36 -2.92 24.92 -19.19
N SER A 37 -1.86 24.68 -18.38
CA SER A 37 -0.53 24.36 -18.89
C SER A 37 -0.47 22.95 -19.50
N GLU A 38 0.52 22.72 -20.38
CA GLU A 38 0.80 21.38 -20.92
C GLU A 38 1.23 20.39 -19.83
N ASP A 39 1.76 20.88 -18.71
CA ASP A 39 2.18 20.09 -17.54
C ASP A 39 1.00 19.72 -16.61
N PHE A 40 -0.12 19.33 -17.20
CA PHE A 40 -1.30 18.90 -16.45
C PHE A 40 -1.01 17.59 -15.68
N LYS A 41 -1.30 17.60 -14.38
CA LYS A 41 -1.11 16.43 -13.51
C LYS A 41 -2.43 15.99 -12.90
N TRP A 42 -2.80 14.74 -13.14
CA TRP A 42 -4.03 14.16 -12.62
C TRP A 42 -4.12 14.18 -11.10
N ILE A 43 -2.98 14.02 -10.40
CA ILE A 43 -2.96 14.10 -8.94
C ILE A 43 -3.40 15.47 -8.43
N HIS A 44 -2.94 16.56 -9.06
CA HIS A 44 -3.34 17.90 -8.67
C HIS A 44 -4.82 18.17 -8.99
N ALA A 45 -5.34 17.62 -10.10
CA ALA A 45 -6.75 17.74 -10.42
C ALA A 45 -7.64 16.98 -9.41
N ALA A 46 -7.24 15.79 -9.01
CA ALA A 46 -7.92 15.04 -7.95
C ALA A 46 -7.88 15.80 -6.61
N ASP A 47 -6.70 16.32 -6.22
CA ASP A 47 -6.53 17.13 -5.02
C ASP A 47 -7.43 18.34 -4.99
N TYR A 48 -7.57 19.05 -6.11
CA TYR A 48 -8.49 20.21 -6.22
C TYR A 48 -9.90 19.81 -5.79
N PHE A 49 -10.43 18.70 -6.32
CA PHE A 49 -11.78 18.26 -6.00
C PHE A 49 -11.90 17.78 -4.54
N MET A 50 -10.92 17.02 -4.07
CA MET A 50 -10.92 16.51 -2.70
C MET A 50 -10.76 17.62 -1.67
N CYS A 51 -9.89 18.61 -1.93
CA CYS A 51 -9.73 19.78 -1.08
C CYS A 51 -10.98 20.65 -1.04
N ALA A 52 -11.58 20.95 -2.19
CA ALA A 52 -12.80 21.73 -2.25
C ALA A 52 -13.92 21.08 -1.41
N GLU A 53 -14.11 19.78 -1.57
CA GLU A 53 -15.08 19.02 -0.77
C GLU A 53 -14.75 19.03 0.73
N GLY A 54 -13.49 18.77 1.10
CA GLY A 54 -13.05 18.74 2.50
C GLY A 54 -13.20 20.10 3.22
N HIS A 55 -13.12 21.20 2.46
CA HIS A 55 -13.29 22.56 2.96
C HIS A 55 -14.71 23.13 2.76
N GLY A 56 -15.64 22.35 2.20
CA GLY A 56 -16.99 22.83 1.88
C GLY A 56 -17.00 23.98 0.86
N GLN A 57 -16.01 24.00 -0.03
CA GLN A 57 -15.92 25.02 -1.08
C GLN A 57 -16.76 24.58 -2.30
N ASP A 58 -17.38 25.56 -2.94
CA ASP A 58 -18.14 25.31 -4.17
C ASP A 58 -17.20 24.96 -5.33
N ILE A 59 -17.53 23.88 -6.00
CA ILE A 59 -16.91 23.47 -7.26
C ILE A 59 -17.74 24.12 -8.40
N PRO A 60 -17.11 24.70 -9.44
CA PRO A 60 -17.83 25.18 -10.62
C PRO A 60 -18.79 24.12 -11.14
N ALA A 61 -20.05 24.52 -11.39
CA ALA A 61 -21.12 23.57 -11.76
C ALA A 61 -20.77 22.72 -12.98
N GLU A 62 -20.02 23.30 -13.92
CA GLU A 62 -19.52 22.65 -15.13
C GLU A 62 -18.51 21.54 -14.84
N LEU A 63 -17.83 21.57 -13.68
CA LEU A 63 -16.81 20.59 -13.27
C LEU A 63 -17.35 19.49 -12.36
N VAL A 64 -18.50 19.68 -11.73
CA VAL A 64 -19.11 18.68 -10.83
C VAL A 64 -19.21 17.28 -11.47
N PRO A 65 -19.65 17.14 -12.75
CA PRO A 65 -19.74 15.82 -13.40
C PRO A 65 -18.39 15.11 -13.57
N TYR A 66 -17.28 15.84 -13.58
CA TYR A 66 -15.94 15.32 -13.87
C TYR A 66 -15.14 14.96 -12.63
N ARG A 67 -15.62 15.32 -11.43
CA ARG A 67 -14.97 15.06 -10.14
C ARG A 67 -14.63 13.59 -9.96
N THR A 68 -15.62 12.71 -10.09
CA THR A 68 -15.42 11.26 -9.91
C THR A 68 -14.42 10.72 -10.92
N THR A 69 -14.49 11.14 -12.17
CA THR A 69 -13.53 10.72 -13.21
C THR A 69 -12.11 11.10 -12.85
N ALA A 70 -11.88 12.33 -12.40
CA ALA A 70 -10.54 12.80 -12.02
C ALA A 70 -9.96 11.99 -10.84
N ILE A 71 -10.74 11.79 -9.78
CA ILE A 71 -10.31 11.04 -8.59
C ILE A 71 -10.07 9.56 -8.93
N MET A 72 -11.00 8.92 -9.64
CA MET A 72 -10.90 7.50 -9.97
C MET A 72 -9.81 7.21 -11.00
N HIS A 73 -9.58 8.11 -11.96
CA HIS A 73 -8.47 7.98 -12.90
C HIS A 73 -7.12 8.11 -12.18
N THR A 74 -7.01 9.04 -11.24
CA THR A 74 -5.82 9.19 -10.39
C THR A 74 -5.59 7.94 -9.54
N LEU A 75 -6.61 7.42 -8.87
CA LEU A 75 -6.53 6.18 -8.11
C LEU A 75 -6.06 5.01 -8.99
N TRP A 76 -6.66 4.86 -10.17
CA TRP A 76 -6.28 3.81 -11.11
C TRP A 76 -4.81 3.92 -11.51
N ARG A 77 -4.30 5.13 -11.82
CA ARG A 77 -2.90 5.36 -12.20
C ARG A 77 -1.94 4.92 -11.09
N PHE A 78 -2.16 5.37 -9.85
CA PHE A 78 -1.28 5.01 -8.73
C PHE A 78 -1.42 3.54 -8.32
N SER A 79 -2.64 3.00 -8.33
CA SER A 79 -2.84 1.57 -8.03
C SER A 79 -2.16 0.67 -9.06
N THR A 80 -2.17 1.06 -10.34
CA THR A 80 -1.46 0.36 -11.42
C THR A 80 0.06 0.50 -11.28
N LEU A 81 0.55 1.70 -10.93
CA LEU A 81 1.98 1.93 -10.68
C LEU A 81 2.53 1.02 -9.57
N PHE A 82 1.77 0.84 -8.50
CA PHE A 82 2.19 0.03 -7.35
C PHE A 82 1.68 -1.42 -7.40
N GLU A 83 1.04 -1.85 -8.50
CA GLU A 83 0.60 -3.24 -8.67
C GLU A 83 1.76 -4.24 -8.73
N PRO A 84 2.87 -3.98 -9.48
CA PRO A 84 4.03 -4.85 -9.45
C PRO A 84 4.62 -4.95 -8.05
N LEU A 85 4.98 -6.18 -7.63
CA LEU A 85 5.54 -6.44 -6.31
C LEU A 85 6.80 -5.60 -6.05
N ALA A 86 7.65 -5.44 -7.07
CA ALA A 86 8.84 -4.60 -7.01
C ALA A 86 8.51 -3.14 -6.64
N MET A 87 7.52 -2.53 -7.29
CA MET A 87 7.18 -1.12 -7.10
C MET A 87 6.57 -0.87 -5.72
N ARG A 88 5.60 -1.69 -5.29
CA ARG A 88 5.02 -1.53 -3.94
C ARG A 88 6.02 -1.84 -2.84
N SER A 89 6.93 -2.82 -3.05
CA SER A 89 7.98 -3.13 -2.07
C SER A 89 8.99 -1.98 -1.93
N LEU A 90 9.43 -1.37 -3.03
CA LEU A 90 10.26 -0.17 -2.99
C LEU A 90 9.61 0.97 -2.19
N ALA A 91 8.29 1.12 -2.32
CA ALA A 91 7.56 2.21 -1.67
C ALA A 91 7.28 1.98 -0.18
N ALA A 92 7.10 0.72 0.26
CA ALA A 92 6.56 0.45 1.60
C ALA A 92 7.36 -0.54 2.45
N ALA A 93 8.32 -1.31 1.89
CA ALA A 93 9.01 -2.35 2.64
C ALA A 93 9.83 -1.80 3.81
N GLY A 94 10.50 -0.66 3.65
CA GLY A 94 11.25 -0.01 4.72
C GLY A 94 10.37 0.35 5.92
N LEU A 95 9.21 0.95 5.66
CA LEU A 95 8.24 1.28 6.71
C LEU A 95 7.71 0.02 7.42
N LEU A 96 7.40 -1.04 6.66
CA LEU A 96 6.97 -2.32 7.24
C LEU A 96 8.06 -2.93 8.14
N ALA A 97 9.33 -2.84 7.72
CA ALA A 97 10.46 -3.32 8.52
C ALA A 97 10.63 -2.52 9.82
N ASP A 98 10.49 -1.20 9.77
CA ASP A 98 10.55 -0.34 10.96
C ASP A 98 9.39 -0.65 11.94
N ILE A 99 8.19 -0.89 11.43
CA ILE A 99 7.04 -1.31 12.23
C ILE A 99 7.32 -2.66 12.92
N LEU A 100 7.78 -3.65 12.16
CA LEU A 100 8.14 -4.97 12.70
C LEU A 100 9.21 -4.84 13.79
N LYS A 101 10.29 -4.09 13.54
CA LYS A 101 11.37 -3.86 14.51
C LYS A 101 10.85 -3.27 15.82
N ASN A 102 9.93 -2.29 15.76
CA ASN A 102 9.34 -1.70 16.96
C ASN A 102 8.48 -2.71 17.73
N MET A 103 7.76 -3.59 17.04
CA MET A 103 6.99 -4.66 17.67
C MET A 103 7.89 -5.68 18.36
N GLU A 104 8.97 -6.12 17.70
CA GLU A 104 9.94 -7.06 18.25
C GLU A 104 10.63 -6.49 19.48
N ALA A 105 11.03 -5.22 19.43
CA ALA A 105 11.57 -4.53 20.59
C ALA A 105 10.57 -4.49 21.76
N SER A 106 9.26 -4.31 21.47
CA SER A 106 8.20 -4.30 22.50
C SER A 106 7.95 -5.67 23.13
N MET A 107 8.35 -6.74 22.46
CA MET A 107 8.32 -8.11 23.02
C MET A 107 9.58 -8.48 23.79
N GLY A 108 10.60 -7.63 23.80
CA GLY A 108 11.92 -7.93 24.36
C GLY A 108 12.79 -8.83 23.50
N VAL A 109 12.46 -8.98 22.22
CA VAL A 109 13.22 -9.80 21.28
C VAL A 109 14.37 -8.95 20.70
N GLY A 110 15.59 -9.51 20.69
CA GLY A 110 16.75 -8.87 20.08
C GLY A 110 17.40 -7.76 20.91
N LEU A 111 17.07 -7.66 22.19
CA LEU A 111 17.85 -6.83 23.12
C LEU A 111 19.05 -7.67 23.61
N ASP A 112 20.22 -7.41 23.04
CA ASP A 112 21.46 -7.96 23.59
C ASP A 112 21.61 -7.47 25.03
N ASP A 113 21.92 -8.38 25.95
CA ASP A 113 22.03 -8.18 27.40
C ASP A 113 23.11 -7.12 27.80
N ASP A 114 23.94 -6.70 26.83
CA ASP A 114 25.05 -5.74 26.98
C ASP A 114 24.69 -4.29 26.59
N SER A 115 23.48 -4.06 26.11
CA SER A 115 23.01 -2.70 25.77
C SER A 115 22.52 -2.03 27.05
N GLY A 116 23.32 -1.18 27.66
CA GLY A 116 23.03 -0.39 28.88
C GLY A 116 21.57 -0.08 29.22
N PRO A 117 21.22 0.83 30.13
CA PRO A 117 19.88 0.89 30.70
C PRO A 117 18.82 0.91 29.60
N ALA A 118 17.94 -0.09 29.63
CA ALA A 118 16.94 -0.41 28.61
C ALA A 118 16.34 0.86 28.01
N ALA A 119 16.64 1.11 26.73
CA ALA A 119 15.97 2.16 25.98
C ALA A 119 14.48 1.88 26.16
N THR A 120 13.73 2.85 26.71
CA THR A 120 12.31 2.69 26.96
C THR A 120 11.64 2.34 25.66
N THR A 121 11.20 1.10 25.52
CA THR A 121 10.53 0.63 24.30
C THR A 121 9.28 1.47 24.10
N PRO A 122 9.11 2.14 22.98
CA PRO A 122 7.96 3.00 22.78
C PRO A 122 6.69 2.15 22.73
N HIS A 123 5.71 2.47 23.58
CA HIS A 123 4.39 1.84 23.53
C HIS A 123 3.52 2.36 22.38
N PHE A 124 3.94 3.44 21.77
CA PHE A 124 3.25 4.08 20.64
C PHE A 124 4.27 4.69 19.69
N CYS A 125 4.16 4.36 18.40
CA CYS A 125 4.96 4.92 17.32
C CYS A 125 4.05 5.57 16.30
N LEU A 126 4.33 6.82 15.93
CA LEU A 126 3.60 7.57 14.91
C LEU A 126 4.49 7.82 13.69
N PHE A 127 4.03 7.33 12.54
CA PHE A 127 4.66 7.62 11.24
C PHE A 127 3.74 8.57 10.47
N SER A 128 4.24 9.76 10.14
CA SER A 128 3.53 10.69 9.28
C SER A 128 3.82 10.38 7.81
N GLY A 129 2.79 10.28 7.00
CA GLY A 129 2.91 9.96 5.59
C GLY A 129 1.86 10.69 4.76
N HIS A 130 1.79 10.33 3.48
CA HIS A 130 0.84 10.84 2.51
C HIS A 130 -0.09 9.72 2.05
N ASP A 131 -1.15 10.05 1.34
CA ASP A 131 -2.02 9.10 0.65
C ASP A 131 -1.24 8.16 -0.28
N ILE A 132 -0.23 8.69 -1.00
CA ILE A 132 0.72 7.91 -1.80
C ILE A 132 1.70 7.05 -0.98
N THR A 133 1.70 7.16 0.34
CA THR A 133 2.37 6.23 1.27
C THR A 133 1.39 5.15 1.73
N VAL A 134 0.17 5.56 2.07
CA VAL A 134 -0.89 4.66 2.54
C VAL A 134 -1.29 3.66 1.45
N LEU A 135 -1.39 4.11 0.20
CA LEU A 135 -1.82 3.29 -0.92
C LEU A 135 -0.89 2.07 -1.16
N PRO A 136 0.42 2.21 -1.42
CA PRO A 136 1.30 1.07 -1.60
C PRO A 136 1.45 0.22 -0.33
N LEU A 137 1.38 0.81 0.87
CA LEU A 137 1.38 0.07 2.13
C LEU A 137 0.19 -0.90 2.20
N LEU A 138 -1.02 -0.43 1.89
CA LEU A 138 -2.21 -1.28 1.86
C LEU A 138 -2.12 -2.33 0.75
N GLN A 139 -1.54 -2.00 -0.42
CA GLN A 139 -1.30 -2.99 -1.48
C GLN A 139 -0.27 -4.05 -1.09
N CYS A 140 0.77 -3.71 -0.31
CA CYS A 140 1.68 -4.70 0.27
C CYS A 140 0.95 -5.65 1.22
N LEU A 141 0.10 -5.10 2.06
CA LEU A 141 -0.63 -5.89 3.07
C LEU A 141 -1.71 -6.78 2.46
N THR A 142 -2.46 -6.28 1.47
CA THR A 142 -3.64 -6.97 0.95
C THR A 142 -3.38 -7.72 -0.36
N ALA A 143 -2.27 -7.46 -1.03
CA ALA A 143 -1.98 -7.89 -2.41
C ALA A 143 -3.10 -7.51 -3.41
N ARG A 144 -3.85 -6.44 -3.15
CA ARG A 144 -5.00 -6.00 -3.96
C ARG A 144 -4.92 -4.51 -4.26
N ARG A 145 -5.49 -4.10 -5.38
CA ARG A 145 -5.71 -2.67 -5.68
C ARG A 145 -6.76 -2.08 -4.74
N LEU A 146 -6.57 -0.82 -4.36
CA LEU A 146 -7.60 -0.07 -3.65
C LEU A 146 -8.72 0.31 -4.61
N THR A 147 -9.94 0.33 -4.08
CA THR A 147 -11.15 0.73 -4.80
C THR A 147 -11.55 2.18 -4.52
N GLN A 148 -10.89 2.81 -3.55
CA GLN A 148 -11.12 4.21 -3.16
C GLN A 148 -9.80 4.88 -2.84
N TRP A 149 -9.68 6.18 -3.17
CA TRP A 149 -8.55 6.99 -2.75
C TRP A 149 -8.54 7.13 -1.24
N PRO A 150 -7.37 7.03 -0.57
CA PRO A 150 -7.28 7.26 0.86
C PRO A 150 -7.81 8.66 1.23
N PRO A 151 -8.89 8.78 2.01
CA PRO A 151 -9.41 10.09 2.39
C PRO A 151 -8.45 10.82 3.32
N TYR A 152 -8.66 12.12 3.52
CA TYR A 152 -7.90 12.90 4.51
C TYR A 152 -8.02 12.29 5.89
N ALA A 153 -6.96 12.44 6.69
CA ALA A 153 -6.81 11.83 8.01
C ALA A 153 -6.86 10.29 8.02
N SER A 154 -6.66 9.64 6.86
CA SER A 154 -6.52 8.18 6.81
C SER A 154 -5.39 7.71 7.72
N ASN A 155 -5.64 6.61 8.40
CA ASN A 155 -4.64 5.97 9.22
C ASN A 155 -4.61 4.46 9.00
N VAL A 156 -3.40 3.90 9.01
CA VAL A 156 -3.17 2.45 9.10
C VAL A 156 -2.58 2.19 10.46
N ARG A 157 -3.28 1.42 11.28
CA ARG A 157 -2.88 1.11 12.65
C ARG A 157 -2.45 -0.34 12.74
N PHE A 158 -1.26 -0.56 13.25
CA PHE A 158 -0.72 -1.87 13.57
C PHE A 158 -0.74 -2.02 15.09
N GLU A 159 -1.40 -3.04 15.58
CA GLU A 159 -1.55 -3.29 17.01
C GLU A 159 -0.87 -4.62 17.36
N LEU A 160 -0.01 -4.59 18.36
CA LEU A 160 0.58 -5.77 18.97
C LEU A 160 -0.23 -6.15 20.22
N HIS A 161 -0.85 -7.32 20.19
CA HIS A 161 -1.66 -7.86 21.28
C HIS A 161 -0.96 -9.01 21.96
N LYS A 162 -0.85 -8.97 23.29
CA LYS A 162 -0.47 -10.14 24.09
C LYS A 162 -1.75 -10.89 24.47
N ILE A 163 -1.85 -12.15 24.05
CA ILE A 163 -2.98 -13.00 24.37
C ILE A 163 -2.71 -13.69 25.71
N ALA A 164 -3.65 -13.57 26.65
CA ALA A 164 -3.58 -14.36 27.86
C ALA A 164 -3.78 -15.85 27.52
N SER A 165 -2.72 -16.64 27.58
CA SER A 165 -2.80 -18.08 27.49
C SER A 165 -2.91 -18.66 28.91
N HIS A 166 -3.75 -19.67 29.10
CA HIS A 166 -3.82 -20.42 30.36
C HIS A 166 -2.68 -21.42 30.52
N GLN A 167 -1.81 -21.56 29.51
CA GLN A 167 -0.60 -22.36 29.51
C GLN A 167 0.59 -21.47 29.24
N GLU A 168 1.65 -21.60 30.03
CA GLU A 168 2.95 -21.05 29.69
C GLU A 168 3.37 -21.70 28.38
N ALA A 169 3.35 -20.93 27.29
CA ALA A 169 3.86 -21.41 26.01
C ALA A 169 5.40 -21.48 26.12
N ASP A 170 5.98 -22.58 25.68
CA ASP A 170 7.44 -22.74 25.59
C ASP A 170 8.08 -21.66 24.69
N ASP A 171 7.27 -21.04 23.79
CA ASP A 171 7.65 -19.93 22.95
C ASP A 171 6.96 -18.63 23.40
N PRO A 172 7.71 -17.64 23.94
CA PRO A 172 7.16 -16.36 24.35
C PRO A 172 6.46 -15.60 23.21
N GLU A 173 6.91 -15.77 21.95
CA GLU A 173 6.30 -15.12 20.80
C GLU A 173 4.93 -15.68 20.44
N ALA A 174 4.68 -16.97 20.78
CA ALA A 174 3.39 -17.60 20.54
C ALA A 174 2.22 -16.89 21.24
N SER A 175 2.52 -16.08 22.26
CA SER A 175 1.54 -15.27 22.98
C SER A 175 1.17 -13.96 22.28
N TYR A 176 1.86 -13.56 21.21
CA TYR A 176 1.62 -12.28 20.55
C TYR A 176 0.88 -12.44 19.23
N ARG A 177 0.05 -11.45 18.93
CA ARG A 177 -0.70 -11.34 17.67
C ARG A 177 -0.64 -9.90 17.14
N VAL A 178 -0.61 -9.78 15.82
CA VAL A 178 -0.65 -8.51 15.13
C VAL A 178 -2.02 -8.31 14.50
N ARG A 179 -2.64 -7.17 14.76
CA ARG A 179 -3.85 -6.73 14.06
C ARG A 179 -3.55 -5.48 13.26
N VAL A 180 -4.04 -5.46 12.02
CA VAL A 180 -3.93 -4.28 11.15
C VAL A 180 -5.32 -3.71 10.93
N LEU A 181 -5.44 -2.40 11.08
CA LEU A 181 -6.68 -1.66 10.88
C LEU A 181 -6.43 -0.50 9.90
N TYR A 182 -7.36 -0.28 8.99
CA TYR A 182 -7.39 0.88 8.13
C TYR A 182 -8.65 1.70 8.43
N ASN A 183 -8.48 2.96 8.86
CA ASN A 183 -9.57 3.82 9.30
C ASN A 183 -10.51 3.11 10.32
N GLY A 184 -9.92 2.34 11.23
CA GLY A 184 -10.65 1.60 12.26
C GLY A 184 -11.28 0.27 11.82
N GLN A 185 -11.20 -0.07 10.53
CA GLN A 185 -11.71 -1.35 10.01
C GLN A 185 -10.57 -2.37 9.86
N PRO A 186 -10.82 -3.66 10.20
CA PRO A 186 -9.82 -4.71 10.04
C PRO A 186 -9.35 -4.87 8.59
N VAL A 187 -8.04 -4.97 8.42
CA VAL A 187 -7.41 -5.28 7.13
C VAL A 187 -7.08 -6.76 7.06
N TRP A 188 -7.54 -7.42 6.01
CA TRP A 188 -7.17 -8.80 5.71
C TRP A 188 -5.81 -8.83 5.02
N VAL A 189 -4.79 -9.24 5.77
CA VAL A 189 -3.42 -9.29 5.27
C VAL A 189 -3.21 -10.58 4.48
N ALA A 190 -2.64 -10.44 3.28
CA ALA A 190 -2.24 -11.56 2.44
C ALA A 190 -0.93 -12.16 2.96
N VAL A 191 -1.02 -13.32 3.57
CA VAL A 191 0.14 -14.03 4.14
C VAL A 191 0.72 -14.99 3.09
N PRO A 192 2.02 -14.93 2.81
CA PRO A 192 2.67 -15.85 1.87
C PRO A 192 2.43 -17.32 2.26
N GLY A 193 2.05 -18.16 1.29
CA GLY A 193 1.79 -19.58 1.50
C GLY A 193 0.45 -19.92 2.18
N ARG A 194 -0.32 -18.90 2.62
CA ARG A 194 -1.65 -19.10 3.21
C ARG A 194 -2.72 -19.05 2.13
N GLN A 195 -3.49 -20.13 1.99
CA GLN A 195 -4.63 -20.12 1.05
C GLN A 195 -5.73 -19.16 1.51
N PRO A 196 -6.39 -18.46 0.57
CA PRO A 196 -7.56 -17.65 0.89
C PRO A 196 -8.61 -18.51 1.60
N GLY A 197 -9.02 -18.10 2.81
CA GLY A 197 -10.01 -18.84 3.61
C GLY A 197 -9.43 -19.83 4.63
N HIS A 198 -8.15 -20.14 4.62
CA HIS A 198 -7.53 -20.89 5.70
C HIS A 198 -7.47 -20.05 6.97
N VAL A 199 -8.16 -20.48 7.99
CA VAL A 199 -8.19 -19.83 9.32
C VAL A 199 -7.58 -20.80 10.30
N ASP A 200 -6.56 -20.35 11.01
CA ASP A 200 -6.10 -21.09 12.17
C ASP A 200 -7.26 -21.13 13.18
N ALA A 201 -7.71 -22.36 13.49
CA ALA A 201 -8.85 -22.58 14.38
C ALA A 201 -8.62 -22.03 15.81
N THR A 202 -7.37 -21.75 16.17
CA THR A 202 -6.97 -21.17 17.46
C THR A 202 -7.14 -19.66 17.50
N ILE A 203 -7.26 -18.98 16.34
CA ILE A 203 -7.42 -17.54 16.24
C ILE A 203 -8.93 -17.23 16.10
N ARG A 204 -9.55 -16.78 17.18
CA ARG A 204 -10.97 -16.39 17.19
C ARG A 204 -11.26 -15.15 16.30
N ASP A 205 -10.31 -14.24 16.19
CA ASP A 205 -10.40 -13.06 15.34
C ASP A 205 -9.59 -13.29 14.05
N ARG A 206 -10.29 -13.47 12.95
CA ARG A 206 -9.72 -13.70 11.61
C ARG A 206 -8.86 -12.54 11.10
N SER A 207 -8.91 -11.38 11.74
CA SER A 207 -8.09 -10.21 11.41
C SER A 207 -6.72 -10.20 12.10
N MET A 208 -6.44 -11.18 12.98
CA MET A 208 -5.16 -11.27 13.67
C MET A 208 -4.19 -12.22 12.98
N LEU A 209 -2.92 -11.81 12.96
CA LEU A 209 -1.77 -12.57 12.46
C LEU A 209 -0.90 -13.04 13.65
N THR A 210 -0.23 -14.16 13.50
CA THR A 210 0.92 -14.47 14.36
C THR A 210 2.09 -13.54 14.02
N MET A 211 3.05 -13.40 14.94
CA MET A 211 4.29 -12.66 14.64
C MET A 211 5.07 -13.29 13.49
N ALA A 212 5.11 -14.62 13.41
CA ALA A 212 5.75 -15.34 12.30
C ALA A 212 5.10 -15.03 10.95
N GLU A 213 3.77 -14.97 10.87
CA GLU A 213 3.04 -14.56 9.66
C GLU A 213 3.35 -13.12 9.27
N PHE A 214 3.38 -12.21 10.24
CA PHE A 214 3.69 -10.80 9.93
C PHE A 214 5.15 -10.64 9.47
N ARG A 215 6.11 -11.35 10.10
CA ARG A 215 7.51 -11.42 9.60
C ARG A 215 7.58 -11.93 8.17
N ALA A 216 6.84 -13.00 7.85
CA ALA A 216 6.83 -13.55 6.50
C ALA A 216 6.34 -12.52 5.47
N VAL A 217 5.32 -11.74 5.78
CA VAL A 217 4.85 -10.64 4.93
C VAL A 217 5.95 -9.60 4.74
N VAL A 218 6.57 -9.13 5.82
CA VAL A 218 7.65 -8.13 5.75
C VAL A 218 8.85 -8.66 4.99
N ALA A 219 9.25 -9.92 5.24
CA ALA A 219 10.42 -10.54 4.62
C ALA A 219 10.32 -10.60 3.10
N VAL A 220 9.16 -10.95 2.53
CA VAL A 220 8.94 -10.96 1.08
C VAL A 220 9.19 -9.58 0.48
N HIS A 221 8.65 -8.54 1.08
CA HIS A 221 8.82 -7.17 0.56
C HIS A 221 10.25 -6.66 0.73
N MET A 222 10.92 -6.99 1.84
CA MET A 222 12.32 -6.63 2.07
C MET A 222 13.27 -7.33 1.11
N GLU A 223 13.04 -8.60 0.81
CA GLU A 223 13.83 -9.38 -0.16
C GLU A 223 13.71 -8.78 -1.55
N VAL A 224 12.47 -8.49 -2.00
CA VAL A 224 12.20 -7.89 -3.30
C VAL A 224 12.84 -6.50 -3.39
N MET A 225 12.64 -5.63 -2.40
CA MET A 225 13.27 -4.32 -2.34
C MET A 225 14.80 -4.43 -2.41
N GLY A 226 15.40 -5.35 -1.67
CA GLY A 226 16.85 -5.57 -1.67
C GLY A 226 17.37 -6.05 -3.03
N ARG A 227 16.61 -6.85 -3.77
CA ARG A 227 16.95 -7.25 -5.16
C ARG A 227 16.89 -6.07 -6.10
N VAL A 228 15.82 -5.27 -6.03
CA VAL A 228 15.62 -4.10 -6.91
C VAL A 228 16.70 -3.04 -6.68
N ILE A 229 17.05 -2.74 -5.43
CA ILE A 229 18.08 -1.73 -5.11
C ILE A 229 19.46 -2.15 -5.62
N ARG A 230 19.77 -3.45 -5.61
CA ARG A 230 21.06 -3.99 -6.09
C ARG A 230 21.10 -4.17 -7.60
N ALA A 231 19.96 -4.17 -8.28
CA ALA A 231 19.91 -4.29 -9.73
C ALA A 231 20.44 -3.01 -10.40
N PRO A 232 21.17 -3.11 -11.52
CA PRO A 232 21.49 -1.93 -12.32
C PRO A 232 20.21 -1.22 -12.78
N PRO A 233 20.22 0.12 -12.95
CA PRO A 233 19.02 0.90 -13.27
C PRO A 233 18.22 0.43 -14.50
N MET A 234 18.88 -0.22 -15.47
CA MET A 234 18.22 -0.77 -16.68
C MET A 234 17.39 -2.05 -16.42
N HIS A 235 17.67 -2.76 -15.32
CA HIS A 235 16.98 -4.01 -15.01
C HIS A 235 15.66 -3.85 -14.24
N ILE A 236 15.33 -2.68 -13.74
CA ILE A 236 14.06 -2.47 -12.99
C ILE A 236 12.86 -2.69 -13.93
N ALA A 237 12.89 -2.14 -15.13
CA ALA A 237 11.83 -2.34 -16.12
C ALA A 237 11.72 -3.81 -16.56
N GLU A 238 12.83 -4.50 -16.69
CA GLU A 238 12.87 -5.92 -17.03
C GLU A 238 12.36 -6.80 -15.89
N MET A 239 12.66 -6.46 -14.63
CA MET A 239 12.12 -7.16 -13.46
C MET A 239 10.61 -7.01 -13.34
N VAL A 240 10.10 -5.81 -13.60
CA VAL A 240 8.64 -5.55 -13.62
C VAL A 240 7.98 -6.35 -14.76
N ALA A 241 8.55 -6.33 -15.96
CA ALA A 241 8.05 -7.09 -17.10
C ALA A 241 8.10 -8.61 -16.88
N ALA A 242 9.13 -9.11 -16.20
CA ALA A 242 9.27 -10.52 -15.87
C ALA A 242 8.23 -10.99 -14.82
N GLU A 243 7.90 -10.16 -13.83
CA GLU A 243 6.83 -10.44 -12.86
C GLU A 243 5.46 -10.48 -13.55
N GLU A 244 5.18 -9.54 -14.46
CA GLU A 244 3.96 -9.51 -15.25
C GLU A 244 3.84 -10.75 -16.15
N SER A 245 4.92 -11.17 -16.79
CA SER A 245 4.97 -12.36 -17.63
C SER A 245 4.76 -13.66 -16.82
N ALA A 246 5.37 -13.76 -15.63
CA ALA A 246 5.21 -14.92 -14.75
C ALA A 246 3.77 -15.04 -14.20
N ALA A 247 3.12 -13.92 -13.88
CA ALA A 247 1.74 -13.89 -13.43
C ALA A 247 0.77 -14.38 -14.53
N HIS A 248 1.03 -14.06 -15.80
CA HIS A 248 0.22 -14.52 -16.93
C HIS A 248 0.43 -16.00 -17.27
N SER A 249 1.61 -16.57 -17.01
CA SER A 249 1.89 -17.97 -17.27
C SER A 249 1.23 -18.93 -16.25
N HIS A 250 0.98 -18.50 -15.03
CA HIS A 250 0.29 -19.29 -14.02
C HIS A 250 -1.23 -19.39 -14.25
N VAL A 251 -1.84 -18.39 -14.89
CA VAL A 251 -3.28 -18.40 -15.19
C VAL A 251 -3.63 -19.35 -16.34
N SER A 252 -2.69 -19.63 -17.24
CA SER A 252 -2.94 -20.50 -18.41
C SER A 252 -2.81 -22.01 -18.13
N HIS A 253 -2.38 -22.42 -16.94
CA HIS A 253 -2.24 -23.84 -16.58
C HIS A 253 -3.40 -24.40 -15.76
N ASP A 254 -4.25 -23.55 -15.17
CA ASP A 254 -5.41 -24.01 -14.39
C ASP A 254 -6.69 -24.21 -15.22
N ASP A 255 -6.72 -23.79 -16.50
CA ASP A 255 -7.86 -24.00 -17.42
C ASP A 255 -7.75 -25.27 -18.27
N ALA A 256 -6.78 -26.14 -18.03
CA ALA A 256 -6.53 -27.36 -18.82
C ALA A 256 -6.56 -28.67 -17.99
N ALA A 257 -7.33 -28.69 -16.90
CA ALA A 257 -7.55 -29.91 -16.13
C ALA A 257 -9.03 -30.18 -15.83
#